data_adfe3869d8e8f19643efb571aecc2ff2
#
_entry.id   adfe3869d8e8f19643efb571aecc2ff2
#
_cell.length_a   1.000
_cell.length_b   1.000
_cell.length_c   1.000
_cell.angle_alpha   90.00
_cell.angle_beta   90.00
_cell.angle_gamma   90.00
#
_symmetry.space_group_name_H-M   'P 1'
#
loop_
_entity.id
_entity.type
_entity.pdbx_description
1 polymer ?
#
loop_
_entity_poly.entity_id
_entity_poly.type
_entity_poly.pdbx_seq_one_letter_code
_entity_poly.pdbx_strand_id
1 'polypeptide(L)'
;ENGALARNKWISSTYWVGADGKMATNAWVDNGRYYVDGSGAWVKNAGHGVNYSSYYKVKSLYIPVYDANGRILSHVSKDTVLFRDNKSTANGRIPVQVAGLTGYVNASQVTAISSNDTFIPDYVSDGKYVYHRYSPYSKVMVAYHNANMQVGKSYYSADGINFGTFKLDHPFQFSNLKSRTNYTAADINRLYSLMGANDSKLAGKGATFKAAEQRYGVNALYLVAHSALESAWGTRTTSLEFQHMMIVHTLLRLNMIM
;
A
#
# COMPACT_ATOMS: atom_id res chain seq x y z
N GLU A 1 -33.91 -11.92 15.86
CA GLU A 1 -33.88 -10.82 16.83
C GLU A 1 -34.39 -9.55 16.14
N ASN A 2 -35.53 -9.05 16.56
CA ASN A 2 -36.15 -7.78 16.14
C ASN A 2 -36.47 -7.60 14.63
N GLY A 3 -36.49 -8.65 13.81
CA GLY A 3 -36.85 -8.57 12.38
C GLY A 3 -35.87 -7.76 11.50
N ALA A 4 -34.75 -7.29 12.01
CA ALA A 4 -33.77 -6.57 11.23
C ALA A 4 -32.96 -7.51 10.34
N LEU A 5 -32.78 -7.12 9.07
CA LEU A 5 -31.97 -7.86 8.12
C LEU A 5 -30.49 -7.89 8.56
N ALA A 6 -29.91 -9.08 8.67
CA ALA A 6 -28.49 -9.23 8.95
C ALA A 6 -27.65 -8.66 7.79
N ARG A 7 -26.58 -7.93 8.10
CA ARG A 7 -25.64 -7.38 7.11
C ARG A 7 -24.22 -7.42 7.64
N ASN A 8 -23.26 -7.71 6.76
CA ASN A 8 -21.82 -7.76 7.06
C ASN A 8 -21.49 -8.55 8.32
N LYS A 9 -22.11 -9.71 8.50
CA LYS A 9 -21.87 -10.54 9.68
C LYS A 9 -22.02 -12.03 9.42
N TRP A 10 -21.40 -12.80 10.29
CA TRP A 10 -21.53 -14.26 10.32
C TRP A 10 -22.87 -14.70 10.94
N ILE A 11 -23.49 -15.70 10.33
CA ILE A 11 -24.66 -16.40 10.83
C ILE A 11 -24.20 -17.80 11.22
N SER A 12 -24.50 -18.16 12.48
CA SER A 12 -24.11 -19.48 13.07
C SER A 12 -22.62 -19.83 12.89
N SER A 13 -21.76 -18.81 12.81
CA SER A 13 -20.31 -18.95 12.56
C SER A 13 -19.95 -19.77 11.30
N THR A 14 -20.89 -19.93 10.39
CA THR A 14 -20.75 -20.77 9.20
C THR A 14 -21.01 -20.01 7.91
N TYR A 15 -22.01 -19.12 7.89
CA TYR A 15 -22.46 -18.42 6.70
C TYR A 15 -22.22 -16.91 6.85
N TRP A 16 -21.74 -16.28 5.80
CA TRP A 16 -21.56 -14.83 5.77
C TRP A 16 -22.70 -14.15 5.04
N VAL A 17 -23.25 -13.09 5.62
CA VAL A 17 -24.22 -12.22 4.97
C VAL A 17 -23.54 -10.90 4.63
N GLY A 18 -23.61 -10.53 3.34
CA GLY A 18 -23.00 -9.30 2.82
C GLY A 18 -23.75 -8.02 3.18
N ALA A 19 -23.27 -6.89 2.65
CA ALA A 19 -23.86 -5.58 2.88
C ALA A 19 -25.30 -5.47 2.33
N ASP A 20 -25.63 -6.24 1.30
CA ASP A 20 -26.96 -6.34 0.68
C ASP A 20 -27.94 -7.24 1.46
N GLY A 21 -27.47 -7.89 2.52
CA GLY A 21 -28.24 -8.83 3.31
C GLY A 21 -28.38 -10.22 2.68
N LYS A 22 -27.65 -10.52 1.61
CA LYS A 22 -27.65 -11.86 0.98
C LYS A 22 -26.48 -12.70 1.49
N MET A 23 -26.70 -14.01 1.51
CA MET A 23 -25.65 -14.97 1.81
C MET A 23 -24.60 -14.98 0.68
N ALA A 24 -23.34 -14.84 1.04
CA ALA A 24 -22.23 -14.97 0.10
C ALA A 24 -21.98 -16.44 -0.24
N THR A 25 -21.64 -16.71 -1.50
CA THR A 25 -21.24 -18.05 -2.00
C THR A 25 -20.03 -17.92 -2.91
N ASN A 26 -19.15 -18.92 -2.93
CA ASN A 26 -17.93 -18.96 -3.74
C ASN A 26 -17.12 -17.65 -3.63
N ALA A 27 -17.00 -17.10 -2.43
CA ALA A 27 -16.46 -15.78 -2.23
C ALA A 27 -15.54 -15.70 -1.00
N TRP A 28 -14.57 -14.81 -1.05
CA TRP A 28 -13.83 -14.36 0.10
C TRP A 28 -14.64 -13.27 0.81
N VAL A 29 -14.89 -13.45 2.11
CA VAL A 29 -15.76 -12.60 2.93
C VAL A 29 -15.00 -12.06 4.14
N ASP A 30 -15.66 -11.18 4.92
CA ASP A 30 -15.10 -10.56 6.12
C ASP A 30 -13.70 -9.95 5.85
N ASN A 31 -13.66 -8.99 4.93
CA ASN A 31 -12.43 -8.37 4.43
C ASN A 31 -11.44 -9.35 3.80
N GLY A 32 -11.94 -10.45 3.22
CA GLY A 32 -11.13 -11.45 2.54
C GLY A 32 -10.40 -12.41 3.48
N ARG A 33 -10.83 -12.49 4.74
CA ARG A 33 -10.22 -13.41 5.74
C ARG A 33 -10.69 -14.85 5.60
N TYR A 34 -11.91 -15.05 5.15
CA TYR A 34 -12.57 -16.36 5.13
C TYR A 34 -13.15 -16.64 3.77
N TYR A 35 -13.03 -17.87 3.31
CA TYR A 35 -13.67 -18.32 2.07
C TYR A 35 -14.95 -19.08 2.40
N VAL A 36 -16.03 -18.75 1.70
CA VAL A 36 -17.26 -19.52 1.70
C VAL A 36 -17.44 -20.21 0.35
N ASP A 37 -17.81 -21.46 0.35
CA ASP A 37 -17.99 -22.28 -0.86
C ASP A 37 -19.31 -22.01 -1.58
N GLY A 38 -19.64 -22.84 -2.58
CA GLY A 38 -20.87 -22.72 -3.36
C GLY A 38 -22.14 -22.92 -2.55
N SER A 39 -22.08 -23.57 -1.38
CA SER A 39 -23.19 -23.67 -0.43
C SER A 39 -23.28 -22.50 0.53
N GLY A 40 -22.31 -21.58 0.48
CA GLY A 40 -22.15 -20.46 1.40
C GLY A 40 -21.47 -20.82 2.72
N ALA A 41 -21.07 -22.08 2.91
CA ALA A 41 -20.42 -22.52 4.14
C ALA A 41 -18.95 -22.08 4.20
N TRP A 42 -18.52 -21.67 5.39
CA TRP A 42 -17.10 -21.36 5.63
C TRP A 42 -16.23 -22.60 5.43
N VAL A 43 -15.26 -22.49 4.53
CA VAL A 43 -14.25 -23.51 4.31
C VAL A 43 -13.08 -23.25 5.26
N LYS A 44 -12.98 -24.01 6.31
CA LYS A 44 -11.91 -23.93 7.29
C LYS A 44 -10.58 -24.26 6.60
N ASN A 45 -9.61 -23.35 6.73
CA ASN A 45 -8.31 -23.48 6.07
C ASN A 45 -8.35 -23.41 4.51
N ALA A 46 -9.38 -22.83 3.93
CA ALA A 46 -9.29 -22.39 2.55
C ALA A 46 -8.15 -21.36 2.47
N GLY A 47 -6.96 -21.84 2.15
CA GLY A 47 -5.82 -20.94 1.96
C GLY A 47 -6.11 -20.02 0.79
N HIS A 48 -5.69 -18.76 0.89
CA HIS A 48 -5.68 -17.81 -0.23
C HIS A 48 -4.72 -18.26 -1.36
N GLY A 49 -4.35 -19.52 -1.43
CA GLY A 49 -3.21 -19.97 -2.21
C GLY A 49 -1.88 -19.50 -1.62
N VAL A 50 -1.90 -19.00 -0.37
CA VAL A 50 -0.71 -18.50 0.31
C VAL A 50 0.11 -19.68 0.81
N ASN A 51 1.30 -19.81 0.29
CA ASN A 51 2.30 -20.65 0.92
C ASN A 51 2.94 -19.88 2.08
N TYR A 52 2.43 -20.09 3.30
CA TYR A 52 2.93 -19.40 4.49
C TYR A 52 4.43 -19.61 4.74
N SER A 53 5.00 -20.74 4.30
CA SER A 53 6.45 -20.98 4.38
C SER A 53 7.29 -20.01 3.55
N SER A 54 6.65 -19.26 2.66
CA SER A 54 7.30 -18.22 1.84
C SER A 54 7.43 -16.87 2.55
N TYR A 55 7.07 -16.80 3.85
CA TYR A 55 7.06 -15.51 4.55
C TYR A 55 7.76 -15.58 5.90
N TYR A 56 8.30 -14.43 6.28
CA TYR A 56 8.79 -14.16 7.63
C TYR A 56 8.07 -12.94 8.20
N LYS A 57 7.94 -12.90 9.52
CA LYS A 57 7.43 -11.74 10.25
C LYS A 57 8.55 -11.15 11.10
N VAL A 58 8.74 -9.84 11.03
CA VAL A 58 9.70 -9.12 11.87
C VAL A 58 9.21 -9.10 13.31
N LYS A 59 10.05 -9.60 14.24
CA LYS A 59 9.72 -9.64 15.68
C LYS A 59 10.37 -8.54 16.51
N SER A 60 11.48 -8.00 16.04
CA SER A 60 12.18 -6.89 16.69
C SER A 60 11.59 -5.54 16.27
N LEU A 61 11.65 -4.54 17.15
CA LEU A 61 11.03 -3.23 16.94
C LEU A 61 11.44 -2.57 15.61
N TYR A 62 12.72 -2.68 15.26
CA TYR A 62 13.31 -2.08 14.07
C TYR A 62 14.55 -2.88 13.67
N ILE A 63 14.62 -3.31 12.41
CA ILE A 63 15.75 -4.11 11.93
C ILE A 63 16.28 -3.59 10.60
N PRO A 64 17.60 -3.65 10.37
CA PRO A 64 18.18 -3.32 9.07
C PRO A 64 17.97 -4.44 8.06
N VAL A 65 17.82 -4.04 6.79
CA VAL A 65 17.93 -4.88 5.62
C VAL A 65 19.28 -4.60 4.96
N TYR A 66 20.07 -5.63 4.73
CA TYR A 66 21.45 -5.52 4.24
C TYR A 66 21.55 -5.97 2.78
N ASP A 67 22.57 -5.49 2.07
CA ASP A 67 23.04 -6.14 0.83
C ASP A 67 23.90 -7.38 1.15
N ALA A 68 24.37 -8.08 0.10
CA ALA A 68 25.22 -9.26 0.25
C ALA A 68 26.59 -8.95 0.93
N ASN A 69 27.05 -7.71 0.86
CA ASN A 69 28.33 -7.26 1.45
C ASN A 69 28.16 -6.76 2.90
N GLY A 70 26.93 -6.72 3.41
CA GLY A 70 26.64 -6.29 4.77
C GLY A 70 26.39 -4.78 4.92
N ARG A 71 26.29 -4.04 3.82
CA ARG A 71 25.89 -2.63 3.83
C ARG A 71 24.39 -2.54 4.05
N ILE A 72 23.95 -1.60 4.89
CA ILE A 72 22.52 -1.34 5.14
C ILE A 72 21.89 -0.67 3.92
N LEU A 73 20.84 -1.29 3.40
CA LEU A 73 20.02 -0.79 2.29
C LEU A 73 18.80 -0.01 2.79
N SER A 74 18.16 -0.51 3.83
CA SER A 74 16.94 0.07 4.42
C SER A 74 16.70 -0.51 5.81
N HIS A 75 15.57 -0.14 6.39
CA HIS A 75 15.09 -0.68 7.66
C HIS A 75 13.62 -1.03 7.57
N VAL A 76 13.20 -2.02 8.36
CA VAL A 76 11.80 -2.43 8.50
C VAL A 76 11.43 -2.55 9.97
N SER A 77 10.17 -2.25 10.28
CA SER A 77 9.65 -2.24 11.65
C SER A 77 9.04 -3.58 12.03
N LYS A 78 8.78 -3.74 13.33
CA LYS A 78 8.07 -4.88 13.89
C LYS A 78 6.76 -5.14 13.12
N ASP A 79 6.40 -6.40 13.03
CA ASP A 79 5.23 -6.94 12.36
C ASP A 79 5.23 -6.81 10.82
N THR A 80 6.26 -6.21 10.20
CA THR A 80 6.43 -6.24 8.75
C THR A 80 6.52 -7.69 8.27
N VAL A 81 5.75 -8.04 7.24
CA VAL A 81 5.82 -9.32 6.55
C VAL A 81 6.83 -9.21 5.40
N LEU A 82 7.82 -10.10 5.43
CA LEU A 82 8.88 -10.18 4.43
C LEU A 82 8.67 -11.41 3.57
N PHE A 83 8.86 -11.30 2.27
CA PHE A 83 8.89 -12.45 1.37
C PHE A 83 10.23 -13.15 1.48
N ARG A 84 10.21 -14.48 1.49
CA ARG A 84 11.43 -15.29 1.41
C ARG A 84 11.98 -15.18 -0.01
N ASP A 85 13.25 -14.83 -0.15
CA ASP A 85 13.98 -14.93 -1.42
C ASP A 85 14.59 -16.32 -1.55
N ASN A 86 14.72 -16.81 -2.78
CA ASN A 86 15.33 -18.11 -3.09
C ASN A 86 16.86 -18.07 -3.14
N LYS A 87 17.47 -16.93 -2.87
CA LYS A 87 18.93 -16.80 -2.79
C LYS A 87 19.52 -17.59 -1.61
N SER A 88 20.80 -17.90 -1.71
CA SER A 88 21.53 -18.48 -0.59
C SER A 88 21.69 -17.49 0.55
N THR A 89 21.80 -17.97 1.78
CA THR A 89 22.17 -17.15 2.94
C THR A 89 23.55 -16.51 2.73
N ALA A 90 23.72 -15.29 3.21
CA ALA A 90 24.99 -14.57 3.16
C ALA A 90 25.36 -14.06 4.55
N ASN A 91 26.57 -14.35 5.02
CA ASN A 91 27.07 -13.90 6.33
C ASN A 91 26.12 -14.23 7.51
N GLY A 92 25.52 -15.42 7.51
CA GLY A 92 24.55 -15.85 8.54
C GLY A 92 23.17 -15.16 8.47
N ARG A 93 22.92 -14.38 7.42
CA ARG A 93 21.66 -13.68 7.20
C ARG A 93 20.80 -14.39 6.17
N ILE A 94 19.50 -14.32 6.33
CA ILE A 94 18.52 -14.92 5.41
C ILE A 94 18.09 -13.93 4.35
N PRO A 95 17.94 -14.38 3.08
CA PRO A 95 17.52 -13.53 1.99
C PRO A 95 16.00 -13.26 2.05
N VAL A 96 15.62 -12.00 1.81
CA VAL A 96 14.24 -11.53 1.84
C VAL A 96 13.95 -10.51 0.76
N GLN A 97 12.68 -10.34 0.47
CA GLN A 97 12.17 -9.25 -0.38
C GLN A 97 11.08 -8.48 0.37
N VAL A 98 11.08 -7.18 0.25
CA VAL A 98 10.05 -6.29 0.79
C VAL A 98 9.96 -5.01 -0.05
N ALA A 99 8.77 -4.64 -0.48
CA ALA A 99 8.50 -3.44 -1.27
C ALA A 99 9.46 -3.23 -2.46
N GLY A 100 9.77 -4.32 -3.18
CA GLY A 100 10.71 -4.30 -4.32
C GLY A 100 12.20 -4.28 -3.93
N LEU A 101 12.52 -4.15 -2.64
CA LEU A 101 13.89 -4.26 -2.14
C LEU A 101 14.24 -5.72 -1.90
N THR A 102 15.32 -6.19 -2.50
CA THR A 102 15.92 -7.50 -2.22
C THR A 102 17.12 -7.32 -1.32
N GLY A 103 17.18 -8.05 -0.22
CA GLY A 103 18.28 -7.94 0.74
C GLY A 103 18.32 -9.10 1.73
N TYR A 104 19.00 -8.89 2.83
CA TYR A 104 19.24 -9.89 3.87
C TYR A 104 18.90 -9.34 5.26
N VAL A 105 18.35 -10.18 6.12
CA VAL A 105 18.07 -9.86 7.53
C VAL A 105 18.66 -10.92 8.45
N ASN A 106 18.95 -10.55 9.70
CA ASN A 106 19.40 -11.53 10.69
C ASN A 106 18.26 -12.50 11.04
N ALA A 107 18.51 -13.79 10.96
CA ALA A 107 17.51 -14.83 11.25
C ALA A 107 16.91 -14.70 12.66
N SER A 108 17.71 -14.25 13.64
CA SER A 108 17.27 -14.03 15.02
C SER A 108 16.23 -12.91 15.19
N GLN A 109 16.07 -12.04 14.20
CA GLN A 109 15.19 -10.87 14.24
C GLN A 109 13.82 -11.09 13.58
N VAL A 110 13.62 -12.25 12.99
CA VAL A 110 12.38 -12.63 12.30
C VAL A 110 11.86 -13.98 12.77
N THR A 111 10.61 -14.26 12.47
CA THR A 111 9.96 -15.57 12.72
C THR A 111 9.34 -16.05 11.42
N ALA A 112 9.55 -17.32 11.06
CA ALA A 112 8.83 -17.93 9.95
C ALA A 112 7.32 -17.94 10.24
N ILE A 113 6.52 -17.62 9.25
CA ILE A 113 5.06 -17.68 9.36
C ILE A 113 4.65 -19.11 9.00
N SER A 114 3.98 -19.78 9.93
CA SER A 114 3.60 -21.20 9.80
C SER A 114 2.09 -21.45 9.73
N SER A 115 1.29 -20.40 9.96
CA SER A 115 -0.16 -20.53 10.03
C SER A 115 -0.89 -19.31 9.48
N ASN A 116 -2.20 -19.44 9.30
CA ASN A 116 -3.10 -18.37 8.87
C ASN A 116 -3.45 -17.34 9.97
N ASP A 117 -2.85 -17.44 11.16
CA ASP A 117 -3.07 -16.48 12.25
C ASP A 117 -2.47 -15.10 11.95
N THR A 118 -1.54 -15.03 11.00
CA THR A 118 -0.94 -13.78 10.54
C THR A 118 -1.56 -13.38 9.22
N PHE A 119 -2.11 -12.16 9.16
CA PHE A 119 -2.53 -11.57 7.89
C PHE A 119 -1.30 -11.36 7.00
N ILE A 120 -1.32 -11.92 5.80
CA ILE A 120 -0.31 -11.66 4.78
C ILE A 120 -0.80 -10.49 3.94
N PRO A 121 -0.08 -9.36 3.86
CA PRO A 121 -0.43 -8.24 2.99
C PRO A 121 -0.68 -8.70 1.56
N ASP A 122 -1.77 -8.24 0.98
CA ASP A 122 -2.21 -8.65 -0.34
C ASP A 122 -2.73 -7.47 -1.17
N TYR A 123 -3.06 -7.75 -2.41
CA TYR A 123 -3.64 -6.80 -3.35
C TYR A 123 -5.00 -7.30 -3.80
N VAL A 124 -6.01 -6.45 -3.70
CA VAL A 124 -7.38 -6.74 -4.14
C VAL A 124 -7.90 -5.64 -5.05
N SER A 125 -8.75 -6.01 -6.01
CA SER A 125 -9.43 -5.02 -6.84
C SER A 125 -10.92 -4.95 -6.50
N ASP A 126 -11.48 -3.74 -6.55
CA ASP A 126 -12.94 -3.50 -6.48
C ASP A 126 -13.59 -3.35 -7.85
N GLY A 127 -12.82 -3.58 -8.94
CA GLY A 127 -13.25 -3.39 -10.33
C GLY A 127 -12.90 -2.02 -10.92
N LYS A 128 -12.54 -1.06 -10.09
CA LYS A 128 -12.09 0.27 -10.49
C LYS A 128 -10.65 0.54 -10.11
N TYR A 129 -10.28 0.17 -8.89
CA TYR A 129 -8.96 0.37 -8.32
C TYR A 129 -8.40 -0.92 -7.75
N VAL A 130 -7.07 -0.95 -7.60
CA VAL A 130 -6.34 -1.97 -6.85
C VAL A 130 -5.92 -1.38 -5.51
N TYR A 131 -6.16 -2.12 -4.47
CA TYR A 131 -5.78 -1.76 -3.10
C TYR A 131 -4.76 -2.74 -2.56
N HIS A 132 -3.70 -2.21 -1.97
CA HIS A 132 -2.79 -2.96 -1.11
C HIS A 132 -3.38 -2.98 0.31
N ARG A 133 -3.67 -4.19 0.83
CA ARG A 133 -4.13 -4.39 2.20
C ARG A 133 -2.95 -4.83 3.05
N TYR A 134 -2.67 -4.14 4.14
CA TYR A 134 -1.64 -4.52 5.12
C TYR A 134 -2.23 -5.02 6.43
N SER A 135 -3.54 -4.94 6.57
CA SER A 135 -4.31 -5.62 7.59
C SER A 135 -5.70 -5.94 7.06
N PRO A 136 -6.50 -6.76 7.75
CA PRO A 136 -7.88 -7.02 7.36
C PRO A 136 -8.74 -5.75 7.28
N TYR A 137 -8.33 -4.68 7.96
CA TYR A 137 -9.10 -3.45 8.16
C TYR A 137 -8.47 -2.21 7.51
N SER A 138 -7.25 -2.34 6.98
CA SER A 138 -6.51 -1.20 6.43
C SER A 138 -6.03 -1.48 5.02
N LYS A 139 -6.39 -0.60 4.10
CA LYS A 139 -5.98 -0.67 2.70
C LYS A 139 -5.65 0.70 2.13
N VAL A 140 -4.78 0.73 1.14
CA VAL A 140 -4.44 1.94 0.37
C VAL A 140 -4.61 1.66 -1.12
N MET A 141 -5.14 2.62 -1.85
CA MET A 141 -5.23 2.56 -3.30
C MET A 141 -3.83 2.70 -3.90
N VAL A 142 -3.45 1.77 -4.79
CA VAL A 142 -2.11 1.69 -5.36
C VAL A 142 -2.08 1.76 -6.88
N ALA A 143 -3.16 1.36 -7.54
CA ALA A 143 -3.24 1.35 -9.01
C ALA A 143 -4.70 1.37 -9.48
N TYR A 144 -4.90 1.55 -10.79
CA TYR A 144 -6.17 1.25 -11.44
C TYR A 144 -6.37 -0.26 -11.57
N HIS A 145 -7.64 -0.68 -11.71
CA HIS A 145 -7.98 -2.08 -11.95
C HIS A 145 -7.24 -2.65 -13.16
N ASN A 146 -6.69 -3.84 -13.01
CA ASN A 146 -6.07 -4.60 -14.09
C ASN A 146 -7.01 -5.73 -14.53
N ALA A 147 -7.25 -5.88 -15.84
CA ALA A 147 -8.17 -6.85 -16.40
C ALA A 147 -7.83 -8.32 -16.05
N ASN A 148 -6.58 -8.61 -15.65
CA ASN A 148 -6.18 -9.95 -15.19
C ASN A 148 -6.53 -10.20 -13.71
N MET A 149 -7.05 -9.20 -13.00
CA MET A 149 -7.49 -9.36 -11.61
C MET A 149 -8.99 -9.63 -11.55
N GLN A 150 -9.37 -10.66 -10.82
CA GLN A 150 -10.76 -10.88 -10.45
C GLN A 150 -11.11 -9.98 -9.26
N VAL A 151 -12.27 -9.33 -9.33
CA VAL A 151 -12.77 -8.47 -8.26
C VAL A 151 -12.91 -9.26 -6.95
N GLY A 152 -12.39 -8.69 -5.87
CA GLY A 152 -12.45 -9.28 -4.52
C GLY A 152 -11.45 -10.40 -4.25
N LYS A 153 -10.75 -10.92 -5.26
CA LYS A 153 -9.73 -11.96 -5.08
C LYS A 153 -8.41 -11.36 -4.59
N SER A 154 -7.76 -12.06 -3.66
CA SER A 154 -6.43 -11.71 -3.14
C SER A 154 -5.32 -12.12 -4.10
N TYR A 155 -4.37 -11.24 -4.30
CA TYR A 155 -3.14 -11.45 -5.05
C TYR A 155 -1.94 -11.06 -4.21
N TYR A 156 -0.81 -11.74 -4.38
CA TYR A 156 0.39 -11.54 -3.58
C TYR A 156 1.56 -11.15 -4.45
N SER A 157 2.33 -10.17 -4.03
CA SER A 157 3.51 -9.69 -4.74
C SER A 157 4.52 -9.11 -3.76
N ALA A 158 5.79 -9.47 -3.93
CA ALA A 158 6.88 -8.96 -3.11
C ALA A 158 7.26 -7.52 -3.44
N ASP A 159 6.94 -7.07 -4.66
CA ASP A 159 7.29 -5.74 -5.18
C ASP A 159 6.06 -4.87 -5.50
N GLY A 160 4.85 -5.44 -5.40
CA GLY A 160 3.61 -4.76 -5.74
C GLY A 160 3.42 -4.44 -7.22
N ILE A 161 4.30 -4.92 -8.07
CA ILE A 161 4.29 -4.72 -9.53
C ILE A 161 4.08 -6.05 -10.24
N ASN A 162 4.86 -7.06 -9.89
CA ASN A 162 4.86 -8.37 -10.54
C ASN A 162 3.99 -9.36 -9.76
N PHE A 163 3.01 -9.96 -10.42
CA PHE A 163 2.06 -10.91 -9.85
C PHE A 163 2.15 -12.30 -10.52
N GLY A 164 3.32 -12.64 -11.05
CA GLY A 164 3.56 -13.90 -11.75
C GLY A 164 3.06 -13.85 -13.19
N THR A 165 1.74 -13.93 -13.39
CA THR A 165 1.11 -13.98 -14.72
C THR A 165 0.82 -12.61 -15.33
N PHE A 166 0.84 -11.53 -14.52
CA PHE A 166 0.60 -10.16 -14.98
C PHE A 166 1.41 -9.15 -14.15
N LYS A 167 1.44 -7.92 -14.63
CA LYS A 167 2.01 -6.75 -13.93
C LYS A 167 0.94 -5.70 -13.74
N LEU A 168 1.03 -4.94 -12.63
CA LEU A 168 0.27 -3.72 -12.48
C LEU A 168 0.95 -2.58 -13.24
N ASP A 169 0.19 -1.90 -14.08
CA ASP A 169 0.62 -0.69 -14.74
C ASP A 169 0.49 0.50 -13.78
N HIS A 170 1.55 1.29 -13.69
CA HIS A 170 1.60 2.53 -12.90
C HIS A 170 1.15 2.38 -11.43
N PRO A 171 1.76 1.48 -10.64
CA PRO A 171 1.46 1.37 -9.21
C PRO A 171 1.89 2.65 -8.50
N PHE A 172 0.93 3.39 -7.95
CA PHE A 172 1.13 4.74 -7.38
C PHE A 172 2.17 4.75 -6.25
N GLN A 173 2.20 3.69 -5.42
CA GLN A 173 3.14 3.56 -4.30
C GLN A 173 4.61 3.42 -4.72
N PHE A 174 4.88 3.08 -5.98
CA PHE A 174 6.24 2.90 -6.50
C PHE A 174 6.63 3.99 -7.51
N SER A 175 5.86 5.07 -7.57
CA SER A 175 6.21 6.20 -8.43
C SER A 175 7.58 6.76 -8.04
N ASN A 176 8.46 6.91 -9.02
CA ASN A 176 9.78 7.45 -8.77
C ASN A 176 9.69 8.94 -8.43
N LEU A 177 9.97 9.28 -7.17
CA LEU A 177 9.93 10.66 -6.68
C LEU A 177 10.95 11.58 -7.36
N LYS A 178 12.01 11.03 -7.96
CA LYS A 178 13.02 11.77 -8.73
C LYS A 178 12.68 11.87 -10.22
N SER A 179 11.59 11.24 -10.70
CA SER A 179 11.12 11.42 -12.06
C SER A 179 10.52 12.82 -12.23
N ARG A 180 10.63 13.35 -13.45
CA ARG A 180 9.90 14.59 -13.80
C ARG A 180 8.51 14.24 -14.30
N THR A 181 7.51 15.01 -13.87
CA THR A 181 6.17 14.86 -14.42
C THR A 181 6.05 15.52 -15.79
N ASN A 182 5.29 14.89 -16.69
CA ASN A 182 4.93 15.45 -17.98
C ASN A 182 3.79 16.50 -17.90
N TYR A 183 3.15 16.62 -16.73
CA TYR A 183 2.09 17.62 -16.52
C TYR A 183 2.66 19.02 -16.48
N THR A 184 1.94 19.96 -17.10
CA THR A 184 2.27 21.38 -17.14
C THR A 184 1.85 22.10 -15.86
N ALA A 185 2.30 23.33 -15.68
CA ALA A 185 1.81 24.19 -14.61
C ALA A 185 0.28 24.44 -14.68
N ALA A 186 -0.26 24.52 -15.90
CA ALA A 186 -1.69 24.68 -16.13
C ALA A 186 -2.48 23.42 -15.72
N ASP A 187 -1.95 22.22 -16.00
CA ASP A 187 -2.58 20.97 -15.57
C ASP A 187 -2.62 20.85 -14.04
N ILE A 188 -1.53 21.24 -13.36
CA ILE A 188 -1.47 21.28 -11.91
C ILE A 188 -2.48 22.27 -11.34
N ASN A 189 -2.62 23.46 -11.93
CA ASN A 189 -3.64 24.43 -11.50
C ASN A 189 -5.06 23.87 -11.69
N ARG A 190 -5.34 23.21 -12.82
CA ARG A 190 -6.62 22.58 -13.11
C ARG A 190 -6.97 21.49 -12.10
N LEU A 191 -5.98 20.78 -11.54
CA LEU A 191 -6.20 19.74 -10.53
C LEU A 191 -6.93 20.30 -9.30
N TYR A 192 -6.58 21.51 -8.83
CA TYR A 192 -7.25 22.14 -7.70
C TYR A 192 -8.72 22.39 -7.97
N SER A 193 -9.08 22.82 -9.18
CA SER A 193 -10.49 22.99 -9.60
C SER A 193 -11.22 21.64 -9.67
N LEU A 194 -10.60 20.60 -10.20
CA LEU A 194 -11.17 19.26 -10.27
C LEU A 194 -11.45 18.66 -8.88
N MET A 195 -10.64 19.02 -7.90
CA MET A 195 -10.78 18.57 -6.51
C MET A 195 -11.69 19.50 -5.67
N GLY A 196 -12.32 20.50 -6.28
CA GLY A 196 -13.17 21.45 -5.59
C GLY A 196 -12.42 22.40 -4.65
N ALA A 197 -11.09 22.54 -4.84
CA ALA A 197 -10.20 23.31 -3.96
C ALA A 197 -9.82 24.68 -4.57
N ASN A 198 -10.77 25.37 -5.18
CA ASN A 198 -10.52 26.67 -5.85
C ASN A 198 -10.06 27.75 -4.86
N ASP A 199 -10.53 27.71 -3.62
CA ASP A 199 -10.18 28.66 -2.56
C ASP A 199 -8.83 28.33 -1.85
N SER A 200 -8.16 27.28 -2.32
CA SER A 200 -6.86 26.88 -1.77
C SER A 200 -5.80 27.95 -1.95
N LYS A 201 -4.99 28.19 -0.93
CA LYS A 201 -3.78 29.03 -1.03
C LYS A 201 -2.76 28.47 -2.02
N LEU A 202 -2.87 27.19 -2.37
CA LEU A 202 -2.02 26.49 -3.34
C LEU A 202 -2.63 26.49 -4.76
N ALA A 203 -3.89 26.91 -4.91
CA ALA A 203 -4.51 27.07 -6.23
C ALA A 203 -3.73 28.12 -7.04
N GLY A 204 -3.53 27.85 -8.33
CA GLY A 204 -2.74 28.72 -9.21
C GLY A 204 -1.22 28.65 -9.01
N LYS A 205 -0.69 27.79 -8.11
CA LYS A 205 0.74 27.66 -7.83
C LYS A 205 1.44 26.57 -8.67
N GLY A 206 0.85 26.10 -9.76
CA GLY A 206 1.42 25.09 -10.63
C GLY A 206 2.84 25.45 -11.13
N ALA A 207 3.10 26.70 -11.49
CA ALA A 207 4.43 27.16 -11.87
C ALA A 207 5.46 27.01 -10.73
N THR A 208 5.06 27.28 -9.47
CA THR A 208 5.91 27.10 -8.29
C THR A 208 6.27 25.63 -8.08
N PHE A 209 5.32 24.73 -8.22
CA PHE A 209 5.57 23.28 -8.12
C PHE A 209 6.52 22.79 -9.24
N LYS A 210 6.35 23.28 -10.47
CA LYS A 210 7.25 22.95 -11.59
C LYS A 210 8.66 23.53 -11.40
N ALA A 211 8.78 24.74 -10.88
CA ALA A 211 10.07 25.33 -10.55
C ALA A 211 10.78 24.54 -9.41
N ALA A 212 10.03 24.07 -8.41
CA ALA A 212 10.56 23.21 -7.35
C ALA A 212 11.04 21.86 -7.92
N GLU A 213 10.27 21.23 -8.80
CA GLU A 213 10.69 20.01 -9.50
C GLU A 213 12.02 20.22 -10.25
N GLN A 214 12.12 21.32 -10.99
CA GLN A 214 13.33 21.64 -11.74
C GLN A 214 14.54 21.89 -10.83
N ARG A 215 14.34 22.60 -9.73
CA ARG A 215 15.41 23.03 -8.81
C ARG A 215 15.91 21.91 -7.91
N TYR A 216 14.98 21.08 -7.39
CA TYR A 216 15.26 20.10 -6.34
C TYR A 216 15.19 18.65 -6.82
N GLY A 217 14.81 18.40 -8.06
CA GLY A 217 14.71 17.05 -8.65
C GLY A 217 13.62 16.19 -8.03
N VAL A 218 12.60 16.79 -7.41
CA VAL A 218 11.46 16.07 -6.82
C VAL A 218 10.23 16.26 -7.69
N ASN A 219 9.55 15.17 -8.03
CA ASN A 219 8.38 15.15 -8.90
C ASN A 219 7.29 16.14 -8.43
N ALA A 220 6.86 17.05 -9.32
CA ALA A 220 5.89 18.08 -8.95
C ALA A 220 4.55 17.53 -8.51
N LEU A 221 4.07 16.39 -9.06
CA LEU A 221 2.82 15.77 -8.61
C LEU A 221 2.94 15.20 -7.20
N TYR A 222 4.11 14.66 -6.83
CA TYR A 222 4.35 14.27 -5.45
C TYR A 222 4.29 15.47 -4.50
N LEU A 223 4.93 16.58 -4.86
CA LEU A 223 4.89 17.81 -4.06
C LEU A 223 3.45 18.32 -3.89
N VAL A 224 2.64 18.29 -4.96
CA VAL A 224 1.21 18.64 -4.90
C VAL A 224 0.45 17.69 -3.99
N ALA A 225 0.58 16.38 -4.18
CA ALA A 225 -0.15 15.37 -3.40
C ALA A 225 0.22 15.45 -1.90
N HIS A 226 1.51 15.60 -1.60
CA HIS A 226 1.99 15.74 -0.23
C HIS A 226 1.47 17.02 0.42
N SER A 227 1.56 18.16 -0.27
CA SER A 227 1.04 19.43 0.27
C SER A 227 -0.49 19.41 0.43
N ALA A 228 -1.21 18.74 -0.47
CA ALA A 228 -2.66 18.57 -0.36
C ALA A 228 -3.04 17.73 0.88
N LEU A 229 -2.31 16.63 1.12
CA LEU A 229 -2.52 15.76 2.29
C LEU A 229 -2.29 16.52 3.60
N GLU A 230 -1.17 17.23 3.71
CA GLU A 230 -0.77 17.93 4.94
C GLU A 230 -1.64 19.15 5.27
N SER A 231 -2.17 19.81 4.25
CA SER A 231 -2.91 21.07 4.41
C SER A 231 -4.41 20.96 4.09
N ALA A 232 -4.95 19.74 3.88
CA ALA A 232 -6.30 19.53 3.35
C ALA A 232 -6.54 20.39 2.09
N TRP A 233 -5.70 20.22 1.07
CA TRP A 233 -5.70 21.01 -0.16
C TRP A 233 -5.42 22.51 0.04
N GLY A 234 -4.74 22.90 1.12
CA GLY A 234 -4.48 24.30 1.42
C GLY A 234 -5.70 25.10 1.90
N THR A 235 -6.74 24.41 2.38
CA THR A 235 -7.97 25.02 2.89
C THR A 235 -7.99 25.16 4.40
N ARG A 236 -7.06 24.51 5.13
CA ARG A 236 -6.95 24.70 6.58
C ARG A 236 -6.53 26.11 6.91
N THR A 237 -7.19 26.70 7.93
CA THR A 237 -6.97 28.05 8.45
C THR A 237 -5.69 28.19 9.32
N THR A 238 -4.71 27.36 9.14
CA THR A 238 -3.40 27.56 9.74
C THR A 238 -2.68 28.73 9.07
N SER A 239 -1.99 29.55 9.87
CA SER A 239 -1.36 30.79 9.40
C SER A 239 -0.53 30.59 8.13
N LEU A 240 -0.50 31.58 7.25
CA LEU A 240 0.29 31.61 6.00
C LEU A 240 1.76 31.24 6.21
N GLU A 241 2.33 31.57 7.38
CA GLU A 241 3.69 31.24 7.77
C GLU A 241 3.89 29.73 7.94
N PHE A 242 2.90 29.03 8.49
CA PHE A 242 2.96 27.58 8.67
C PHE A 242 2.90 26.85 7.33
N GLN A 243 2.08 27.32 6.39
CA GLN A 243 1.97 26.74 5.04
C GLN A 243 3.24 26.97 4.20
N HIS A 244 3.84 28.15 4.30
CA HIS A 244 5.14 28.46 3.66
C HIS A 244 6.27 27.62 4.28
N MET A 245 6.27 27.50 5.60
CA MET A 245 7.24 26.70 6.36
C MET A 245 7.12 25.20 6.04
N MET A 246 5.90 24.67 5.85
CA MET A 246 5.68 23.26 5.49
C MET A 246 6.24 22.92 4.11
N ILE A 247 6.04 23.78 3.11
CA ILE A 247 6.63 23.57 1.78
C ILE A 247 8.16 23.65 1.87
N VAL A 248 8.69 24.66 2.54
CA VAL A 248 10.14 24.85 2.73
C VAL A 248 10.72 23.74 3.61
N HIS A 249 10.04 23.32 4.68
CA HIS A 249 10.50 22.26 5.58
C HIS A 249 10.48 20.88 4.90
N THR A 250 9.50 20.62 4.05
CA THR A 250 9.44 19.40 3.22
C THR A 250 10.60 19.39 2.22
N LEU A 251 10.88 20.53 1.58
CA LEU A 251 12.00 20.67 0.65
C LEU A 251 13.36 20.59 1.37
N LEU A 252 13.48 21.14 2.59
CA LEU A 252 14.70 21.05 3.40
C LEU A 252 14.93 19.64 3.95
N ARG A 253 13.90 18.93 4.38
CA ARG A 253 14.03 17.52 4.81
C ARG A 253 14.45 16.61 3.67
N LEU A 254 13.96 16.85 2.46
CA LEU A 254 14.40 16.11 1.27
C LEU A 254 15.88 16.38 0.93
N ASN A 255 16.40 17.57 1.25
CA ASN A 255 17.83 17.88 1.12
C ASN A 255 18.73 17.22 2.18
N MET A 256 18.18 16.80 3.33
CA MET A 256 18.95 16.10 4.39
C MET A 256 18.96 14.57 4.21
N ILE A 257 18.21 14.03 3.27
CA ILE A 257 18.14 12.58 2.97
C ILE A 257 18.99 12.24 1.72
N MET A 258 19.54 13.22 1.04
CA MET A 258 20.53 13.08 -0.03
C MET A 258 21.94 13.29 0.50
#